data_0cd23ff983d56f56e07a764639a5ca77
#
_entry.id   0cd23ff983d56f56e07a764639a5ca77
#
_cell.length_a   1.000
_cell.length_b   1.000
_cell.length_c   1.000
_cell.angle_alpha   90.00
_cell.angle_beta   90.00
_cell.angle_gamma   90.00
#
_symmetry.space_group_name_H-M   'P 1'
#
loop_
_entity.id
_entity.type
_entity.pdbx_description
1 polymer ?
#
loop_
_entity_poly.entity_id
_entity_poly.type
_entity_poly.pdbx_seq_one_letter_code
_entity_poly.pdbx_strand_id
1 'polypeptide(L)'
;MRSIKKSIRLKNVNYEIRGNIINNVKSLEEKGIDILKLNIGNPASFNFSASHNILSSMKNNISNCQGYSDSNGLISARKAIISYYKKKGINKILTEDIYIGNGVSELILISMQALLNKGDEILVPMPDYPLWTAAINLNGGKAVHYKCLEDNNWYPDINDIKSKITKKTKGIIIINPNNPTGSLYTKDILLDIIKVAKE
;
A
#
# COMPACT_ATOMS: atom_id res chain seq x y z
N MET A 1 -7.82 -26.50 -29.98
CA MET A 1 -6.97 -25.95 -28.89
C MET A 1 -7.74 -25.95 -27.59
N ARG A 2 -7.14 -26.40 -26.49
CA ARG A 2 -7.78 -26.32 -25.16
C ARG A 2 -7.77 -24.86 -24.68
N SER A 3 -8.92 -24.28 -24.35
CA SER A 3 -8.98 -22.89 -23.89
C SER A 3 -8.39 -22.80 -22.46
N ILE A 4 -7.46 -21.86 -22.26
CA ILE A 4 -6.91 -21.57 -20.95
C ILE A 4 -7.86 -20.60 -20.24
N LYS A 5 -8.40 -21.03 -19.09
CA LYS A 5 -9.28 -20.18 -18.25
C LYS A 5 -8.45 -19.41 -17.22
N LYS A 6 -8.89 -18.18 -16.92
CA LYS A 6 -8.31 -17.39 -15.80
C LYS A 6 -8.49 -18.12 -14.47
N SER A 7 -7.57 -17.91 -13.53
CA SER A 7 -7.72 -18.42 -12.17
C SER A 7 -9.01 -17.93 -11.51
N ILE A 8 -9.69 -18.81 -10.79
CA ILE A 8 -10.88 -18.45 -9.99
C ILE A 8 -10.58 -17.41 -8.91
N ARG A 9 -9.32 -17.30 -8.46
CA ARG A 9 -8.86 -16.28 -7.50
C ARG A 9 -9.02 -14.86 -8.02
N LEU A 10 -9.05 -14.68 -9.35
CA LEU A 10 -9.25 -13.37 -9.98
C LEU A 10 -10.70 -12.90 -9.99
N LYS A 11 -11.67 -13.76 -9.61
CA LYS A 11 -13.10 -13.45 -9.69
C LYS A 11 -13.50 -12.21 -8.87
N ASN A 12 -12.84 -12.00 -7.73
CA ASN A 12 -13.13 -10.90 -6.80
C ASN A 12 -11.97 -9.90 -6.71
N VAL A 13 -11.12 -9.83 -7.73
CA VAL A 13 -9.99 -8.90 -7.77
C VAL A 13 -10.32 -7.77 -8.74
N ASN A 14 -10.68 -6.63 -8.19
CA ASN A 14 -10.85 -5.38 -8.93
C ASN A 14 -9.69 -4.45 -8.56
N TYR A 15 -8.65 -4.46 -9.40
CA TYR A 15 -7.52 -3.53 -9.26
C TYR A 15 -7.45 -2.62 -10.48
N GLU A 16 -8.54 -1.94 -10.78
CA GLU A 16 -8.59 -0.99 -11.87
C GLU A 16 -8.72 0.45 -11.34
N ILE A 17 -7.55 1.06 -11.09
CA ILE A 17 -7.46 2.44 -10.58
C ILE A 17 -7.96 3.45 -11.62
N ARG A 18 -7.95 3.08 -12.89
CA ARG A 18 -8.27 3.98 -14.02
C ARG A 18 -9.71 3.86 -14.48
N GLY A 19 -10.35 2.72 -14.25
CA GLY A 19 -11.74 2.43 -14.63
C GLY A 19 -12.05 2.63 -16.10
N ASN A 20 -13.33 2.57 -16.45
CA ASN A 20 -13.82 2.78 -17.82
C ASN A 20 -13.63 4.23 -18.32
N ILE A 21 -13.33 5.17 -17.43
CA ILE A 21 -13.09 6.59 -17.72
C ILE A 21 -11.91 6.81 -18.68
N ILE A 22 -10.92 5.90 -18.69
CA ILE A 22 -9.70 6.06 -19.49
C ILE A 22 -10.00 6.15 -21.00
N ASN A 23 -11.01 5.41 -21.48
CA ASN A 23 -11.39 5.43 -22.89
C ASN A 23 -12.05 6.77 -23.26
N ASN A 24 -12.87 7.32 -22.35
CA ASN A 24 -13.47 8.64 -22.52
C ASN A 24 -12.40 9.74 -22.51
N VAL A 25 -11.43 9.65 -21.59
CA VAL A 25 -10.31 10.59 -21.54
C VAL A 25 -9.52 10.58 -22.84
N LYS A 26 -9.15 9.41 -23.38
CA LYS A 26 -8.45 9.30 -24.67
C LYS A 26 -9.25 9.94 -25.80
N SER A 27 -10.56 9.64 -25.89
CA SER A 27 -11.42 10.22 -26.92
C SER A 27 -11.53 11.74 -26.83
N LEU A 28 -11.46 12.32 -25.64
CA LEU A 28 -11.46 13.78 -25.44
C LEU A 28 -10.10 14.39 -25.80
N GLU A 29 -9.00 13.74 -25.42
CA GLU A 29 -7.63 14.16 -25.79
C GLU A 29 -7.42 14.12 -27.31
N GLU A 30 -7.94 13.10 -28.01
CA GLU A 30 -7.94 13.00 -29.47
C GLU A 30 -8.71 14.14 -30.16
N LYS A 31 -9.68 14.73 -29.48
CA LYS A 31 -10.43 15.91 -29.94
C LYS A 31 -9.76 17.24 -29.56
N GLY A 32 -8.54 17.19 -29.00
CA GLY A 32 -7.76 18.36 -28.60
C GLY A 32 -8.20 18.98 -27.27
N ILE A 33 -9.01 18.28 -26.47
CA ILE A 33 -9.40 18.75 -25.14
C ILE A 33 -8.31 18.39 -24.14
N ASP A 34 -7.75 19.40 -23.47
CA ASP A 34 -6.78 19.19 -22.41
C ASP A 34 -7.44 18.69 -21.12
N ILE A 35 -6.95 17.56 -20.60
CA ILE A 35 -7.53 16.89 -19.44
C ILE A 35 -6.54 16.94 -18.27
N LEU A 36 -6.92 17.63 -17.21
CA LEU A 36 -6.18 17.63 -15.96
C LEU A 36 -6.38 16.31 -15.21
N LYS A 37 -5.34 15.48 -15.15
CA LYS A 37 -5.36 14.14 -14.52
C LYS A 37 -5.00 14.25 -13.05
N LEU A 38 -6.00 14.20 -12.15
CA LEU A 38 -5.83 14.26 -10.70
C LEU A 38 -5.96 12.89 -10.00
N ASN A 39 -6.17 11.83 -10.76
CA ASN A 39 -6.43 10.49 -10.25
C ASN A 39 -5.18 9.71 -9.82
N ILE A 40 -4.00 10.12 -10.26
CA ILE A 40 -2.72 9.50 -9.91
C ILE A 40 -1.70 10.60 -9.62
N GLY A 41 -1.07 10.56 -8.43
CA GLY A 41 0.02 11.46 -8.08
C GLY A 41 1.26 11.16 -8.96
N ASN A 42 1.60 12.08 -9.85
CA ASN A 42 2.79 12.01 -10.68
C ASN A 42 3.54 13.35 -10.66
N PRO A 43 4.33 13.61 -9.60
CA PRO A 43 5.01 14.91 -9.43
C PRO A 43 5.90 15.29 -10.62
N ALA A 44 6.53 14.32 -11.28
CA ALA A 44 7.41 14.58 -12.43
C ALA A 44 6.69 15.27 -13.59
N SER A 45 5.42 14.96 -13.83
CA SER A 45 4.60 15.61 -14.87
C SER A 45 4.32 17.10 -14.59
N PHE A 46 4.56 17.55 -13.35
CA PHE A 46 4.38 18.92 -12.90
C PHE A 46 5.73 19.60 -12.58
N ASN A 47 6.81 19.18 -13.22
CA ASN A 47 8.16 19.70 -13.07
C ASN A 47 8.79 19.54 -11.67
N PHE A 48 8.27 18.63 -10.84
CA PHE A 48 8.93 18.23 -9.60
C PHE A 48 9.97 17.15 -9.88
N SER A 49 11.19 17.55 -10.10
CA SER A 49 12.31 16.63 -10.35
C SER A 49 12.89 16.08 -9.05
N ALA A 50 13.47 14.88 -9.12
CA ALA A 50 14.31 14.38 -8.03
C ALA A 50 15.51 15.30 -7.81
N SER A 51 16.00 15.41 -6.57
CA SER A 51 17.14 16.26 -6.26
C SER A 51 18.39 15.82 -7.03
N HIS A 52 19.24 16.79 -7.37
CA HIS A 52 20.51 16.53 -8.07
C HIS A 52 21.37 15.47 -7.34
N ASN A 53 21.38 15.50 -6.00
CA ASN A 53 22.14 14.54 -5.21
C ASN A 53 21.66 13.10 -5.41
N ILE A 54 20.33 12.88 -5.48
CA ILE A 54 19.74 11.55 -5.75
C ILE A 54 20.13 11.09 -7.16
N LEU A 55 19.93 11.94 -8.17
CA LEU A 55 20.24 11.62 -9.56
C LEU A 55 21.73 11.33 -9.78
N SER A 56 22.61 12.13 -9.19
CA SER A 56 24.06 11.92 -9.25
C SER A 56 24.46 10.63 -8.54
N SER A 57 23.90 10.34 -7.37
CA SER A 57 24.17 9.09 -6.66
C SER A 57 23.74 7.87 -7.48
N MET A 58 22.57 7.89 -8.09
CA MET A 58 22.11 6.82 -8.98
C MET A 58 23.06 6.64 -10.17
N LYS A 59 23.40 7.71 -10.86
CA LYS A 59 24.32 7.69 -12.01
C LYS A 59 25.69 7.10 -11.64
N ASN A 60 26.25 7.49 -10.52
CA ASN A 60 27.58 7.06 -10.08
C ASN A 60 27.60 5.61 -9.58
N ASN A 61 26.47 5.04 -9.20
CA ASN A 61 26.37 3.67 -8.67
C ASN A 61 25.75 2.67 -9.65
N ILE A 62 25.35 3.07 -10.84
CA ILE A 62 24.66 2.19 -11.78
C ILE A 62 25.50 0.97 -12.17
N SER A 63 26.83 1.13 -12.27
CA SER A 63 27.76 0.04 -12.54
C SER A 63 27.81 -1.02 -11.45
N ASN A 64 27.46 -0.65 -10.21
CA ASN A 64 27.42 -1.56 -9.05
C ASN A 64 26.11 -2.33 -8.95
N CYS A 65 25.14 -2.07 -9.82
CA CYS A 65 23.81 -2.69 -9.79
C CYS A 65 23.69 -3.93 -10.70
N GLN A 66 24.80 -4.45 -11.23
CA GLN A 66 24.79 -5.57 -12.20
C GLN A 66 24.69 -6.96 -11.57
N GLY A 67 25.01 -7.08 -10.28
CA GLY A 67 25.04 -8.36 -9.59
C GLY A 67 23.82 -8.62 -8.71
N TYR A 68 23.75 -9.82 -8.19
CA TYR A 68 22.77 -10.16 -7.14
C TYR A 68 23.10 -9.43 -5.83
N SER A 69 22.07 -9.09 -5.08
CA SER A 69 22.18 -8.54 -3.72
C SER A 69 21.49 -9.46 -2.71
N ASP A 70 21.64 -9.12 -1.42
CA ASP A 70 20.93 -9.79 -0.33
C ASP A 70 19.40 -9.71 -0.57
N SER A 71 18.69 -10.81 -0.38
CA SER A 71 17.24 -10.89 -0.56
C SER A 71 16.45 -9.94 0.35
N ASN A 72 17.03 -9.56 1.50
CA ASN A 72 16.44 -8.58 2.41
C ASN A 72 16.73 -7.13 1.98
N GLY A 73 17.53 -6.93 0.93
CA GLY A 73 18.00 -5.64 0.45
C GLY A 73 19.39 -5.28 0.96
N LEU A 74 20.04 -4.31 0.32
CA LEU A 74 21.39 -3.88 0.63
C LEU A 74 21.55 -3.50 2.11
N ILE A 75 22.58 -4.05 2.77
CA ILE A 75 22.85 -3.79 4.19
C ILE A 75 23.07 -2.29 4.48
N SER A 76 23.67 -1.56 3.56
CA SER A 76 23.88 -0.11 3.66
C SER A 76 22.53 0.64 3.68
N ALA A 77 21.60 0.25 2.84
CA ALA A 77 20.25 0.85 2.80
C ALA A 77 19.45 0.50 4.08
N ARG A 78 19.51 -0.75 4.54
CA ARG A 78 18.85 -1.15 5.81
C ARG A 78 19.42 -0.38 7.01
N LYS A 79 20.75 -0.16 7.10
CA LYS A 79 21.37 0.67 8.12
C LYS A 79 20.95 2.15 8.02
N ALA A 80 20.80 2.69 6.81
CA ALA A 80 20.30 4.05 6.61
C ALA A 80 18.86 4.21 7.10
N ILE A 81 17.99 3.22 6.86
CA ILE A 81 16.62 3.17 7.37
C ILE A 81 16.62 3.17 8.90
N ILE A 82 17.45 2.34 9.55
CA ILE A 82 17.58 2.34 11.03
C ILE A 82 17.99 3.74 11.53
N SER A 83 18.98 4.37 10.90
CA SER A 83 19.42 5.71 11.28
C SER A 83 18.31 6.75 11.15
N TYR A 84 17.50 6.64 10.12
CA TYR A 84 16.31 7.49 9.92
C TYR A 84 15.28 7.30 11.04
N TYR A 85 14.96 6.06 11.41
CA TYR A 85 14.00 5.78 12.47
C TYR A 85 14.52 6.15 13.86
N LYS A 86 15.82 5.99 14.11
CA LYS A 86 16.46 6.46 15.36
C LYS A 86 16.27 7.97 15.55
N LYS A 87 16.43 8.78 14.49
CA LYS A 87 16.16 10.22 14.55
C LYS A 87 14.70 10.56 14.87
N LYS A 88 13.77 9.62 14.63
CA LYS A 88 12.34 9.73 15.00
C LYS A 88 12.01 9.13 16.36
N GLY A 89 13.01 8.74 17.16
CA GLY A 89 12.83 8.17 18.50
C GLY A 89 12.53 6.67 18.53
N ILE A 90 12.58 5.96 17.39
CA ILE A 90 12.34 4.53 17.31
C ILE A 90 13.70 3.80 17.34
N ASN A 91 14.08 3.26 18.52
CA ASN A 91 15.44 2.79 18.77
C ASN A 91 15.62 1.27 18.77
N LYS A 92 14.54 0.49 18.67
CA LYS A 92 14.57 -0.99 18.83
C LYS A 92 14.45 -1.75 17.49
N ILE A 93 14.84 -1.12 16.38
CA ILE A 93 14.82 -1.77 15.06
C ILE A 93 16.21 -2.33 14.79
N LEU A 94 16.27 -3.61 14.43
CA LEU A 94 17.48 -4.31 13.99
C LEU A 94 17.52 -4.39 12.44
N THR A 95 18.68 -4.72 11.89
CA THR A 95 18.81 -4.90 10.43
C THR A 95 17.96 -6.08 9.92
N GLU A 96 17.77 -7.08 10.74
CA GLU A 96 16.99 -8.29 10.48
C GLU A 96 15.48 -8.00 10.36
N ASP A 97 15.03 -6.90 10.96
CA ASP A 97 13.63 -6.46 10.93
C ASP A 97 13.27 -5.70 9.63
N ILE A 98 14.25 -5.43 8.75
CA ILE A 98 14.06 -4.60 7.57
C ILE A 98 14.19 -5.42 6.30
N TYR A 99 13.13 -5.38 5.50
CA TYR A 99 13.07 -5.94 4.15
C TYR A 99 12.80 -4.82 3.16
N ILE A 100 13.57 -4.77 2.08
CA ILE A 100 13.44 -3.78 1.03
C ILE A 100 12.83 -4.45 -0.19
N GLY A 101 11.71 -3.91 -0.67
CA GLY A 101 11.03 -4.37 -1.88
C GLY A 101 11.00 -3.30 -2.95
N ASN A 102 10.51 -3.68 -4.12
CA ASN A 102 10.31 -2.80 -5.27
C ASN A 102 9.02 -2.00 -5.11
N GLY A 103 9.03 -1.07 -4.16
CA GLY A 103 7.88 -0.25 -3.79
C GLY A 103 6.88 -0.98 -2.89
N VAL A 104 5.92 -0.20 -2.37
CA VAL A 104 4.92 -0.70 -1.42
C VAL A 104 4.04 -1.80 -2.00
N SER A 105 3.81 -1.81 -3.30
CA SER A 105 2.95 -2.80 -3.96
C SER A 105 3.49 -4.21 -3.85
N GLU A 106 4.79 -4.40 -4.05
CA GLU A 106 5.43 -5.70 -3.88
C GLU A 106 5.38 -6.14 -2.41
N LEU A 107 5.68 -5.23 -1.49
CA LEU A 107 5.65 -5.54 -0.05
C LEU A 107 4.25 -5.92 0.44
N ILE A 108 3.19 -5.28 -0.07
CA ILE A 108 1.80 -5.67 0.21
C ILE A 108 1.55 -7.12 -0.26
N LEU A 109 1.92 -7.45 -1.51
CA LEU A 109 1.69 -8.78 -2.07
C LEU A 109 2.44 -9.85 -1.28
N ILE A 110 3.72 -9.65 -1.01
CA ILE A 110 4.57 -10.59 -0.25
C ILE A 110 4.03 -10.75 1.18
N SER A 111 3.64 -9.66 1.85
CA SER A 111 3.10 -9.72 3.21
C SER A 111 1.81 -10.52 3.27
N MET A 112 0.88 -10.30 2.34
CA MET A 112 -0.38 -11.05 2.30
C MET A 112 -0.14 -12.52 1.94
N GLN A 113 0.83 -12.81 1.07
CA GLN A 113 1.21 -14.18 0.74
C GLN A 113 1.82 -14.92 1.94
N ALA A 114 2.62 -14.24 2.76
CA ALA A 114 3.26 -14.83 3.93
C ALA A 114 2.28 -15.04 5.11
N LEU A 115 1.26 -14.20 5.24
CA LEU A 115 0.38 -14.17 6.42
C LEU A 115 -0.92 -14.94 6.26
N LEU A 116 -1.45 -15.10 5.02
CA LEU A 116 -2.83 -15.52 4.82
C LEU A 116 -2.97 -16.97 4.40
N ASN A 117 -3.85 -17.68 5.07
CA ASN A 117 -4.44 -18.93 4.61
C ASN A 117 -5.83 -18.68 4.01
N LYS A 118 -6.38 -19.71 3.34
CA LYS A 118 -7.72 -19.63 2.76
C LYS A 118 -8.77 -19.36 3.83
N GLY A 119 -9.48 -18.24 3.68
CA GLY A 119 -10.57 -17.83 4.56
C GLY A 119 -10.15 -16.97 5.75
N ASP A 120 -8.87 -16.69 5.94
CA ASP A 120 -8.41 -15.69 6.89
C ASP A 120 -8.94 -14.30 6.51
N GLU A 121 -9.21 -13.45 7.49
CA GLU A 121 -9.79 -12.12 7.29
C GLU A 121 -8.78 -11.03 7.68
N ILE A 122 -8.72 -9.98 6.87
CA ILE A 122 -7.96 -8.76 7.16
C ILE A 122 -8.93 -7.58 7.12
N LEU A 123 -8.94 -6.78 8.18
CA LEU A 123 -9.68 -5.53 8.19
C LEU A 123 -8.94 -4.46 7.40
N VAL A 124 -9.67 -3.78 6.50
CA VAL A 124 -9.11 -2.79 5.57
C VAL A 124 -9.95 -1.51 5.67
N PRO A 125 -9.36 -0.31 5.68
CA PRO A 125 -10.14 0.93 5.69
C PRO A 125 -11.02 1.07 4.45
N MET A 126 -12.12 1.79 4.55
CA MET A 126 -12.97 2.17 3.41
C MET A 126 -13.26 3.66 3.47
N PRO A 127 -12.72 4.44 2.50
CA PRO A 127 -11.97 4.03 1.30
C PRO A 127 -10.52 3.63 1.57
N ASP A 128 -9.94 2.78 0.68
CA ASP A 128 -8.58 2.28 0.76
C ASP A 128 -7.81 2.43 -0.56
N TYR A 129 -6.53 2.08 -0.51
CA TYR A 129 -5.76 1.80 -1.71
C TYR A 129 -6.12 0.41 -2.23
N PRO A 130 -6.75 0.28 -3.42
CA PRO A 130 -7.40 -0.96 -3.87
C PRO A 130 -6.52 -2.20 -3.92
N LEU A 131 -5.18 -2.02 -3.92
CA LEU A 131 -4.25 -3.13 -3.93
C LEU A 131 -4.33 -3.98 -2.66
N TRP A 132 -4.66 -3.40 -1.49
CA TRP A 132 -4.84 -4.16 -0.26
C TRP A 132 -5.92 -5.23 -0.42
N THR A 133 -7.11 -4.81 -0.85
CA THR A 133 -8.22 -5.72 -1.13
C THR A 133 -7.86 -6.76 -2.19
N ALA A 134 -7.20 -6.34 -3.27
CA ALA A 134 -6.77 -7.23 -4.33
C ALA A 134 -5.76 -8.28 -3.84
N ALA A 135 -4.73 -7.88 -3.11
CA ALA A 135 -3.69 -8.75 -2.59
C ALA A 135 -4.25 -9.78 -1.58
N ILE A 136 -5.14 -9.35 -0.68
CA ILE A 136 -5.81 -10.24 0.27
C ILE A 136 -6.60 -11.32 -0.46
N ASN A 137 -7.43 -10.93 -1.43
CA ASN A 137 -8.28 -11.86 -2.17
C ASN A 137 -7.44 -12.81 -3.05
N LEU A 138 -6.38 -12.34 -3.70
CA LEU A 138 -5.46 -13.16 -4.50
C LEU A 138 -4.78 -14.25 -3.67
N ASN A 139 -4.50 -13.97 -2.40
CA ASN A 139 -3.87 -14.91 -1.48
C ASN A 139 -4.88 -15.78 -0.71
N GLY A 140 -6.16 -15.77 -1.10
CA GLY A 140 -7.19 -16.64 -0.55
C GLY A 140 -7.81 -16.12 0.75
N GLY A 141 -7.40 -14.95 1.23
CA GLY A 141 -8.04 -14.26 2.34
C GLY A 141 -9.32 -13.54 1.93
N LYS A 142 -9.95 -12.89 2.88
CA LYS A 142 -11.13 -12.05 2.69
C LYS A 142 -10.84 -10.65 3.25
N ALA A 143 -10.91 -9.63 2.40
CA ALA A 143 -10.89 -8.25 2.84
C ALA A 143 -12.23 -7.90 3.51
N VAL A 144 -12.18 -7.41 4.75
CA VAL A 144 -13.32 -6.95 5.53
C VAL A 144 -13.16 -5.45 5.77
N HIS A 145 -13.96 -4.65 5.08
CA HIS A 145 -13.80 -3.20 5.10
C HIS A 145 -14.45 -2.59 6.34
N TYR A 146 -13.68 -1.81 7.11
CA TYR A 146 -14.20 -0.94 8.16
C TYR A 146 -14.41 0.48 7.66
N LYS A 147 -15.42 1.15 8.21
CA LYS A 147 -15.79 2.50 7.79
C LYS A 147 -14.79 3.54 8.28
N CYS A 148 -14.45 4.47 7.39
CA CYS A 148 -13.86 5.76 7.74
C CYS A 148 -14.90 6.83 7.46
N LEU A 149 -15.23 7.65 8.46
CA LEU A 149 -16.38 8.55 8.42
C LEU A 149 -16.00 9.89 7.76
N GLU A 150 -16.64 10.22 6.64
CA GLU A 150 -16.36 11.45 5.88
C GLU A 150 -16.62 12.71 6.69
N ASP A 151 -17.71 12.75 7.43
CA ASP A 151 -18.12 13.84 8.32
C ASP A 151 -17.24 13.94 9.58
N ASN A 152 -16.38 12.95 9.83
CA ASN A 152 -15.39 12.95 10.90
C ASN A 152 -13.94 12.82 10.35
N ASN A 153 -13.57 13.68 9.41
CA ASN A 153 -12.23 13.75 8.83
C ASN A 153 -11.71 12.41 8.27
N TRP A 154 -12.58 11.55 7.83
CA TRP A 154 -12.25 10.18 7.36
C TRP A 154 -11.55 9.33 8.43
N TYR A 155 -11.82 9.58 9.71
CA TYR A 155 -11.29 8.77 10.79
C TYR A 155 -11.98 7.40 10.86
N PRO A 156 -11.21 6.34 11.21
CA PRO A 156 -11.77 5.01 11.42
C PRO A 156 -12.87 5.00 12.49
N ASP A 157 -13.99 4.35 12.18
CA ASP A 157 -15.01 4.06 13.18
C ASP A 157 -14.58 2.84 14.01
N ILE A 158 -14.17 3.11 15.25
CA ILE A 158 -13.67 2.07 16.18
C ILE A 158 -14.75 1.04 16.52
N ASN A 159 -16.03 1.46 16.61
CA ASN A 159 -17.13 0.54 16.87
C ASN A 159 -17.37 -0.38 15.67
N ASP A 160 -17.28 0.15 14.46
CA ASP A 160 -17.38 -0.65 13.23
C ASP A 160 -16.22 -1.65 13.13
N ILE A 161 -14.98 -1.24 13.47
CA ILE A 161 -13.82 -2.15 13.56
C ILE A 161 -14.14 -3.31 14.53
N LYS A 162 -14.53 -3.00 15.75
CA LYS A 162 -14.87 -4.02 16.79
C LYS A 162 -15.93 -4.99 16.31
N SER A 163 -16.98 -4.47 15.68
CA SER A 163 -18.11 -5.30 15.21
C SER A 163 -17.72 -6.28 14.10
N LYS A 164 -16.60 -6.03 13.40
CA LYS A 164 -16.14 -6.82 12.26
C LYS A 164 -15.04 -7.83 12.60
N ILE A 165 -14.52 -7.79 13.82
CA ILE A 165 -13.53 -8.76 14.28
C ILE A 165 -14.20 -10.12 14.48
N THR A 166 -13.58 -11.15 13.92
CA THR A 166 -13.99 -12.55 14.08
C THR A 166 -12.79 -13.42 14.47
N LYS A 167 -13.03 -14.68 14.78
CA LYS A 167 -11.95 -15.67 15.03
C LYS A 167 -11.04 -15.89 13.81
N LYS A 168 -11.42 -15.40 12.62
CA LYS A 168 -10.63 -15.49 11.38
C LYS A 168 -9.82 -14.24 11.12
N THR A 169 -10.02 -13.19 11.90
CA THR A 169 -9.29 -11.93 11.73
C THR A 169 -7.82 -12.12 12.08
N LYS A 170 -6.95 -11.87 11.11
CA LYS A 170 -5.49 -11.97 11.23
C LYS A 170 -4.81 -10.63 11.48
N GLY A 171 -5.43 -9.53 11.06
CA GLY A 171 -4.83 -8.22 11.19
C GLY A 171 -5.74 -7.09 10.73
N ILE A 172 -5.27 -5.88 11.01
CA ILE A 172 -5.92 -4.61 10.65
C ILE A 172 -4.92 -3.80 9.82
N ILE A 173 -5.31 -3.37 8.63
CA ILE A 173 -4.52 -2.45 7.81
C ILE A 173 -4.77 -1.03 8.28
N ILE A 174 -3.70 -0.29 8.53
CA ILE A 174 -3.70 1.14 8.81
C ILE A 174 -2.88 1.82 7.73
N ILE A 175 -3.46 2.82 7.08
CA ILE A 175 -2.80 3.65 6.07
C ILE A 175 -2.81 5.07 6.64
N ASN A 176 -1.63 5.59 7.02
CA ASN A 176 -1.55 6.87 7.71
C ASN A 176 -0.32 7.70 7.29
N PRO A 177 -0.48 8.85 6.60
CA PRO A 177 -1.76 9.41 6.12
C PRO A 177 -2.50 8.46 5.18
N ASN A 178 -3.86 8.49 5.20
CA ASN A 178 -4.65 7.56 4.40
C ASN A 178 -4.56 7.88 2.90
N ASN A 179 -4.42 6.87 2.10
CA ASN A 179 -4.62 6.92 0.66
C ASN A 179 -5.96 6.20 0.35
N PRO A 180 -7.00 6.89 -0.21
CA PRO A 180 -6.90 8.15 -0.98
C PRO A 180 -7.30 9.43 -0.24
N THR A 181 -7.80 9.39 0.99
CA THR A 181 -8.46 10.56 1.63
C THR A 181 -7.50 11.65 2.11
N GLY A 182 -6.21 11.31 2.30
CA GLY A 182 -5.23 12.21 2.89
C GLY A 182 -5.39 12.40 4.41
N SER A 183 -6.33 11.74 5.04
CA SER A 183 -6.59 11.84 6.48
C SER A 183 -5.38 11.42 7.30
N LEU A 184 -5.01 12.24 8.27
CA LEU A 184 -3.94 11.97 9.23
C LEU A 184 -4.57 11.61 10.58
N TYR A 185 -4.48 10.34 10.96
CA TYR A 185 -5.07 9.85 12.20
C TYR A 185 -4.31 10.41 13.42
N THR A 186 -5.07 10.84 14.43
CA THR A 186 -4.51 11.30 15.69
C THR A 186 -3.90 10.15 16.49
N LYS A 187 -3.05 10.51 17.46
CA LYS A 187 -2.47 9.52 18.38
C LYS A 187 -3.55 8.73 19.12
N ASP A 188 -4.62 9.37 19.54
CA ASP A 188 -5.70 8.74 20.31
C ASP A 188 -6.42 7.68 19.47
N ILE A 189 -6.76 7.99 18.23
CA ILE A 189 -7.36 7.02 17.28
C ILE A 189 -6.42 5.82 17.08
N LEU A 190 -5.12 6.05 16.89
CA LEU A 190 -4.16 4.95 16.74
C LEU A 190 -4.06 4.11 18.00
N LEU A 191 -4.11 4.71 19.19
CA LEU A 191 -4.13 3.99 20.47
C LEU A 191 -5.40 3.16 20.64
N ASP A 192 -6.57 3.69 20.25
CA ASP A 192 -7.82 2.94 20.28
C ASP A 192 -7.79 1.72 19.35
N ILE A 193 -7.25 1.87 18.13
CA ILE A 193 -7.05 0.73 17.22
C ILE A 193 -6.11 -0.32 17.83
N ILE A 194 -4.99 0.12 18.43
CA ILE A 194 -4.04 -0.78 19.11
C ILE A 194 -4.71 -1.53 20.26
N LYS A 195 -5.57 -0.86 21.04
CA LYS A 195 -6.32 -1.48 22.12
C LYS A 195 -7.22 -2.58 21.59
N VAL A 196 -7.99 -2.31 20.54
CA VAL A 196 -8.86 -3.29 19.87
C VAL A 196 -8.06 -4.47 19.32
N ALA A 197 -6.86 -4.24 18.79
CA ALA A 197 -6.02 -5.31 18.24
C ALA A 197 -5.37 -6.20 19.31
N LYS A 198 -5.39 -5.79 20.59
CA LYS A 198 -4.86 -6.57 21.73
C LYS A 198 -5.93 -7.39 22.45
N GLU A 199 -7.21 -7.06 22.28
CA GLU A 199 -8.36 -7.82 22.78
C GLU A 199 -8.60 -9.08 21.95
#